data_c976e83409b0f8a8f51a9007a8d48257
#
_entry.id   c976e83409b0f8a8f51a9007a8d48257
#
_cell.length_a   1.000
_cell.length_b   1.000
_cell.length_c   1.000
_cell.angle_alpha   90.00
_cell.angle_beta   90.00
_cell.angle_gamma   90.00
#
_symmetry.space_group_name_H-M   'P 1'
#
loop_
_entity.id
_entity.type
_entity.pdbx_description
1 polymer ?
#
loop_
_entity_poly.entity_id
_entity_poly.type
_entity_poly.pdbx_seq_one_letter_code
_entity_poly.pdbx_strand_id
1 'polypeptide(L)'
;GEHFDYGGNPEDTVSEIRRISPDDVAGYQRLLEHSKRLFDIGFTKLSARPFDSFLLMLKQVPTLLRLKAYRTVWQFVSAHLKHDKLRRAFSIQPLLVGGNPFDTTSIYSLIHFLEYSFGVFFAKGGTGAIVDALVGLMERHGVRLMMGQTVSSLHIENGAAVGVHLEDGNYIKADMIVSNADAPYLFTSMLPDVKLPLMTRAKLAQAHYSMGLFVLYFGTKRTYDEVAHHTIIMGESYQELLTDIFHRKVLNDDVSLYLHRPTATDTSFAPPGCDSFYVLCPVPNLKADIDWQQEGEKLQNQIIATLGRTVLPGLEETIVSNFFMTPADFKDDYRSMFGAGFSIAPLFRQSAWFRFHN
;
A
#
# COMPACT_ATOMS: atom_id res chain seq x y z
N GLY A 1 0.34 -4.35 -26.48
CA GLY A 1 1.09 -5.11 -25.48
C GLY A 1 0.34 -6.37 -25.07
N GLU A 2 1.00 -7.28 -24.39
CA GLU A 2 0.36 -8.49 -23.84
C GLU A 2 -0.34 -8.12 -22.54
N HIS A 3 -1.56 -8.59 -22.31
CA HIS A 3 -2.34 -8.33 -21.11
C HIS A 3 -2.69 -9.65 -20.40
N PHE A 4 -3.01 -9.53 -19.12
CA PHE A 4 -3.49 -10.61 -18.25
C PHE A 4 -4.69 -10.11 -17.47
N ASP A 5 -5.85 -10.68 -17.73
CA ASP A 5 -7.09 -10.33 -17.04
C ASP A 5 -7.21 -11.13 -15.75
N TYR A 6 -7.15 -10.41 -14.63
CA TYR A 6 -7.29 -10.98 -13.30
C TYR A 6 -8.68 -10.60 -12.74
N GLY A 7 -9.64 -11.47 -12.92
CA GLY A 7 -11.03 -11.24 -12.54
C GLY A 7 -11.43 -11.90 -11.23
N GLY A 8 -12.63 -11.52 -10.74
CA GLY A 8 -13.24 -12.14 -9.56
C GLY A 8 -13.75 -13.59 -9.77
N ASN A 9 -13.75 -14.08 -11.02
CA ASN A 9 -14.11 -15.47 -11.32
C ASN A 9 -12.84 -16.32 -11.45
N PRO A 10 -12.69 -17.37 -10.62
CA PRO A 10 -11.53 -18.25 -10.66
C PRO A 10 -11.31 -18.95 -12.00
N GLU A 11 -12.38 -19.30 -12.71
CA GLU A 11 -12.30 -20.00 -14.00
C GLU A 11 -11.72 -19.10 -15.09
N ASP A 12 -12.05 -17.79 -15.05
CA ASP A 12 -11.51 -16.80 -16.00
C ASP A 12 -10.00 -16.63 -15.77
N THR A 13 -9.56 -16.53 -14.53
CA THR A 13 -8.12 -16.47 -14.19
C THR A 13 -7.37 -17.72 -14.68
N VAL A 14 -7.94 -18.93 -14.52
CA VAL A 14 -7.34 -20.17 -15.03
C VAL A 14 -7.28 -20.16 -16.56
N SER A 15 -8.30 -19.62 -17.22
CA SER A 15 -8.36 -19.51 -18.69
C SER A 15 -7.28 -18.54 -19.20
N GLU A 16 -7.07 -17.41 -18.54
CA GLU A 16 -6.02 -16.45 -18.86
C GLU A 16 -4.62 -17.04 -18.63
N ILE A 17 -4.41 -17.76 -17.54
CA ILE A 17 -3.13 -18.46 -17.31
C ILE A 17 -2.89 -19.49 -18.42
N ARG A 18 -3.92 -20.25 -18.81
CA ARG A 18 -3.81 -21.24 -19.90
C ARG A 18 -3.49 -20.58 -21.24
N ARG A 19 -4.02 -19.40 -21.51
CA ARG A 19 -3.73 -18.63 -22.73
C ARG A 19 -2.26 -18.21 -22.80
N ILE A 20 -1.68 -17.81 -21.66
CA ILE A 20 -0.30 -17.32 -21.60
C ILE A 20 0.70 -18.47 -21.43
N SER A 21 0.42 -19.41 -20.53
CA SER A 21 1.30 -20.54 -20.19
C SER A 21 0.48 -21.73 -19.70
N PRO A 22 0.07 -22.66 -20.59
CA PRO A 22 -0.69 -23.85 -20.21
C PRO A 22 -0.01 -24.69 -19.10
N ASP A 23 1.31 -24.74 -19.10
CA ASP A 23 2.12 -25.49 -18.13
C ASP A 23 2.03 -24.93 -16.71
N ASP A 24 1.63 -23.66 -16.55
CA ASP A 24 1.53 -23.00 -15.25
C ASP A 24 0.17 -23.15 -14.57
N VAL A 25 -0.85 -23.70 -15.24
CA VAL A 25 -2.18 -23.91 -14.66
C VAL A 25 -2.11 -24.76 -13.39
N ALA A 26 -1.44 -25.92 -13.45
CA ALA A 26 -1.25 -26.78 -12.28
C ALA A 26 -0.37 -26.11 -11.20
N GLY A 27 0.56 -25.25 -11.61
CA GLY A 27 1.37 -24.43 -10.73
C GLY A 27 0.53 -23.42 -9.94
N TYR A 28 -0.37 -22.73 -10.62
CA TYR A 28 -1.30 -21.79 -10.02
C TYR A 28 -2.25 -22.44 -9.00
N GLN A 29 -2.78 -23.60 -9.30
CA GLN A 29 -3.62 -24.35 -8.34
C GLN A 29 -2.86 -24.67 -7.06
N ARG A 30 -1.61 -25.14 -7.16
CA ARG A 30 -0.75 -25.37 -5.99
C ARG A 30 -0.40 -24.08 -5.25
N LEU A 31 -0.24 -22.95 -5.96
CA LEU A 31 -0.04 -21.63 -5.37
C LEU A 31 -1.24 -21.26 -4.50
N LEU A 32 -2.47 -21.39 -5.00
CA LEU A 32 -3.70 -21.10 -4.26
C LEU A 32 -3.85 -21.99 -3.03
N GLU A 33 -3.60 -23.29 -3.12
CA GLU A 33 -3.65 -24.19 -1.97
C GLU A 33 -2.64 -23.80 -0.90
N HIS A 34 -1.43 -23.38 -1.31
CA HIS A 34 -0.41 -22.93 -0.37
C HIS A 34 -0.80 -21.58 0.25
N SER A 35 -1.32 -20.65 -0.55
CA SER A 35 -1.85 -19.35 -0.10
C SER A 35 -2.99 -19.53 0.91
N LYS A 36 -3.88 -20.52 0.68
CA LYS A 36 -4.92 -20.87 1.64
C LYS A 36 -4.35 -21.25 3.02
N ARG A 37 -3.30 -22.07 3.05
CA ARG A 37 -2.67 -22.47 4.32
C ARG A 37 -2.02 -21.27 5.02
N LEU A 38 -1.45 -20.33 4.27
CA LEU A 38 -0.94 -19.06 4.80
C LEU A 38 -2.07 -18.21 5.36
N PHE A 39 -3.20 -18.13 4.65
CA PHE A 39 -4.40 -17.41 5.05
C PHE A 39 -5.01 -17.99 6.34
N ASP A 40 -5.23 -19.31 6.41
CA ASP A 40 -5.82 -19.98 7.55
C ASP A 40 -5.03 -19.72 8.85
N ILE A 41 -3.72 -19.52 8.74
CA ILE A 41 -2.85 -19.25 9.88
C ILE A 41 -2.66 -17.75 10.09
N GLY A 42 -2.23 -17.02 9.06
CA GLY A 42 -1.87 -15.61 9.17
C GLY A 42 -3.08 -14.71 9.43
N PHE A 43 -4.17 -14.96 8.71
CA PHE A 43 -5.38 -14.16 8.81
C PHE A 43 -6.38 -14.75 9.81
N THR A 44 -6.76 -16.02 9.67
CA THR A 44 -7.83 -16.60 10.51
C THR A 44 -7.42 -16.82 11.95
N LYS A 45 -6.20 -17.34 12.21
CA LYS A 45 -5.77 -17.69 13.57
C LYS A 45 -5.02 -16.59 14.30
N LEU A 46 -4.26 -15.77 13.58
CA LEU A 46 -3.30 -14.84 14.18
C LEU A 46 -3.73 -13.38 14.09
N SER A 47 -4.66 -12.98 13.22
CA SER A 47 -5.03 -11.57 13.02
C SER A 47 -5.57 -10.88 14.27
N ALA A 48 -6.36 -11.58 15.07
CA ALA A 48 -6.96 -11.05 16.29
C ALA A 48 -6.07 -11.22 17.54
N ARG A 49 -4.84 -11.75 17.40
CA ARG A 49 -3.94 -11.95 18.55
C ARG A 49 -2.92 -10.82 18.62
N PRO A 50 -2.79 -10.14 19.76
CA PRO A 50 -1.70 -9.20 19.97
C PRO A 50 -0.37 -9.96 19.99
N PHE A 51 0.62 -9.45 19.25
CA PHE A 51 1.99 -9.98 19.25
C PHE A 51 2.85 -9.25 20.29
N ASP A 52 2.37 -9.19 21.52
CA ASP A 52 2.99 -8.54 22.67
C ASP A 52 4.01 -9.41 23.41
N SER A 53 4.02 -10.72 23.14
CA SER A 53 4.88 -11.70 23.79
C SER A 53 5.86 -12.35 22.82
N PHE A 54 7.16 -12.28 23.15
CA PHE A 54 8.22 -13.01 22.43
C PHE A 54 7.99 -14.53 22.44
N LEU A 55 7.47 -15.07 23.54
CA LEU A 55 7.16 -16.49 23.66
C LEU A 55 6.06 -16.92 22.67
N LEU A 56 5.06 -16.06 22.43
CA LEU A 56 4.04 -16.29 21.40
C LEU A 56 4.69 -16.39 20.02
N MET A 57 5.64 -15.49 19.73
CA MET A 57 6.38 -15.51 18.46
C MET A 57 7.20 -16.79 18.31
N LEU A 58 7.91 -17.22 19.35
CA LEU A 58 8.67 -18.48 19.34
C LEU A 58 7.80 -19.71 19.07
N LYS A 59 6.59 -19.76 19.66
CA LYS A 59 5.61 -20.84 19.40
C LYS A 59 5.16 -20.91 17.95
N GLN A 60 5.23 -19.80 17.19
CA GLN A 60 4.87 -19.78 15.77
C GLN A 60 6.01 -20.23 14.83
N VAL A 61 7.26 -20.26 15.31
CA VAL A 61 8.44 -20.60 14.48
C VAL A 61 8.27 -21.93 13.73
N PRO A 62 7.88 -23.06 14.36
CA PRO A 62 7.69 -24.32 13.63
C PRO A 62 6.64 -24.20 12.51
N THR A 63 5.57 -23.47 12.76
CA THR A 63 4.51 -23.22 11.78
C THR A 63 5.01 -22.39 10.61
N LEU A 64 5.73 -21.29 10.89
CA LEU A 64 6.32 -20.41 9.88
C LEU A 64 7.35 -21.16 9.01
N LEU A 65 8.17 -22.04 9.62
CA LEU A 65 9.11 -22.87 8.89
C LEU A 65 8.39 -23.87 7.96
N ARG A 66 7.35 -24.56 8.49
CA ARG A 66 6.53 -25.50 7.68
C ARG A 66 5.85 -24.81 6.51
N LEU A 67 5.40 -23.57 6.68
CA LEU A 67 4.78 -22.74 5.64
C LEU A 67 5.82 -22.08 4.73
N LYS A 68 7.11 -22.25 5.00
CA LYS A 68 8.22 -21.59 4.28
C LYS A 68 8.08 -20.06 4.26
N ALA A 69 7.51 -19.47 5.31
CA ALA A 69 7.29 -18.03 5.43
C ALA A 69 8.59 -17.20 5.50
N TYR A 70 9.75 -17.86 5.61
CA TYR A 70 11.08 -17.23 5.50
C TYR A 70 11.49 -16.87 4.05
N ARG A 71 10.77 -17.40 3.05
CA ARG A 71 10.97 -17.02 1.65
C ARG A 71 10.43 -15.63 1.37
N THR A 72 10.89 -15.03 0.29
CA THR A 72 10.25 -13.82 -0.23
C THR A 72 9.02 -14.18 -1.07
N VAL A 73 8.13 -13.20 -1.33
CA VAL A 73 6.97 -13.41 -2.21
C VAL A 73 7.42 -13.82 -3.60
N TRP A 74 8.46 -13.19 -4.15
CA TRP A 74 9.02 -13.58 -5.44
C TRP A 74 9.49 -15.04 -5.46
N GLN A 75 10.23 -15.48 -4.43
CA GLN A 75 10.67 -16.87 -4.30
C GLN A 75 9.51 -17.85 -4.15
N PHE A 76 8.45 -17.44 -3.44
CA PHE A 76 7.23 -18.23 -3.29
C PHE A 76 6.53 -18.41 -4.63
N VAL A 77 6.27 -17.33 -5.36
CA VAL A 77 5.59 -17.35 -6.66
C VAL A 77 6.43 -18.12 -7.68
N SER A 78 7.74 -17.89 -7.74
CA SER A 78 8.66 -18.57 -8.66
C SER A 78 8.81 -20.07 -8.40
N ALA A 79 8.48 -20.55 -7.20
CA ALA A 79 8.45 -21.99 -6.91
C ALA A 79 7.20 -22.69 -7.48
N HIS A 80 6.19 -21.93 -7.90
CA HIS A 80 4.92 -22.44 -8.41
C HIS A 80 4.72 -22.15 -9.90
N LEU A 81 5.13 -20.97 -10.37
CA LEU A 81 4.97 -20.48 -11.73
C LEU A 81 6.31 -20.41 -12.45
N LYS A 82 6.32 -20.73 -13.74
CA LYS A 82 7.53 -20.73 -14.59
C LYS A 82 7.61 -19.51 -15.50
N HIS A 83 6.47 -19.07 -16.03
CA HIS A 83 6.40 -17.97 -16.99
C HIS A 83 6.68 -16.63 -16.30
N ASP A 84 7.63 -15.84 -16.82
CA ASP A 84 8.11 -14.62 -16.15
C ASP A 84 7.01 -13.58 -15.93
N LYS A 85 6.16 -13.32 -16.92
CA LYS A 85 5.05 -12.36 -16.80
C LYS A 85 4.03 -12.78 -15.74
N LEU A 86 3.73 -14.09 -15.62
CA LEU A 86 2.87 -14.59 -14.55
C LEU A 86 3.54 -14.45 -13.18
N ARG A 87 4.87 -14.68 -13.08
CA ARG A 87 5.60 -14.42 -11.82
C ARG A 87 5.49 -12.96 -11.41
N ARG A 88 5.65 -12.03 -12.35
CA ARG A 88 5.48 -10.59 -12.10
C ARG A 88 4.07 -10.29 -11.62
N ALA A 89 3.04 -10.72 -12.38
CA ALA A 89 1.64 -10.48 -12.05
C ALA A 89 1.24 -11.02 -10.66
N PHE A 90 1.69 -12.22 -10.30
CA PHE A 90 1.39 -12.84 -9.02
C PHE A 90 2.36 -12.47 -7.88
N SER A 91 3.32 -11.57 -8.10
CA SER A 91 4.23 -11.09 -7.04
C SER A 91 4.01 -9.63 -6.65
N ILE A 92 3.05 -8.93 -7.25
CA ILE A 92 2.82 -7.49 -6.97
C ILE A 92 2.16 -7.20 -5.62
N GLN A 93 1.47 -8.17 -5.00
CA GLN A 93 0.67 -7.95 -3.79
C GLN A 93 1.42 -7.24 -2.65
N PRO A 94 2.71 -7.48 -2.39
CA PRO A 94 3.43 -6.70 -1.39
C PRO A 94 3.47 -5.20 -1.66
N LEU A 95 3.47 -4.78 -2.93
CA LEU A 95 3.46 -3.35 -3.29
C LEU A 95 2.19 -2.65 -2.79
N LEU A 96 1.06 -3.36 -2.70
CA LEU A 96 -0.20 -2.84 -2.17
C LEU A 96 -0.13 -2.49 -0.67
N VAL A 97 0.90 -2.96 0.03
CA VAL A 97 1.15 -2.72 1.46
C VAL A 97 2.55 -2.15 1.71
N GLY A 98 3.17 -1.57 0.70
CA GLY A 98 4.44 -0.88 0.81
C GLY A 98 5.69 -1.77 0.82
N GLY A 99 5.58 -3.03 0.38
CA GLY A 99 6.67 -3.99 0.39
C GLY A 99 7.24 -4.30 -0.99
N ASN A 100 8.55 -4.50 -1.06
CA ASN A 100 9.22 -5.04 -2.23
C ASN A 100 9.03 -6.57 -2.27
N PRO A 101 8.49 -7.18 -3.34
CA PRO A 101 8.28 -8.63 -3.44
C PRO A 101 9.57 -9.45 -3.32
N PHE A 102 10.73 -8.85 -3.58
CA PHE A 102 12.03 -9.51 -3.45
C PHE A 102 12.56 -9.53 -2.00
N ASP A 103 11.98 -8.73 -1.09
CA ASP A 103 12.38 -8.63 0.32
C ASP A 103 11.27 -9.03 1.29
N THR A 104 10.01 -8.85 0.88
CA THR A 104 8.83 -9.10 1.71
C THR A 104 8.59 -10.59 1.89
N THR A 105 8.33 -11.01 3.13
CA THR A 105 8.05 -12.40 3.47
C THR A 105 6.84 -12.96 2.73
N SER A 106 6.94 -14.24 2.31
CA SER A 106 5.89 -14.94 1.57
C SER A 106 4.58 -15.12 2.34
N ILE A 107 4.50 -14.72 3.62
CA ILE A 107 3.24 -14.71 4.35
C ILE A 107 2.21 -13.80 3.67
N TYR A 108 2.65 -12.72 3.01
CA TYR A 108 1.79 -11.82 2.25
C TYR A 108 1.18 -12.47 1.00
N SER A 109 1.66 -13.62 0.57
CA SER A 109 1.01 -14.41 -0.48
C SER A 109 -0.35 -14.98 -0.06
N LEU A 110 -0.74 -14.86 1.22
CA LEU A 110 -2.11 -15.12 1.67
C LEU A 110 -3.16 -14.27 0.94
N ILE A 111 -2.75 -13.12 0.41
CA ILE A 111 -3.62 -12.18 -0.33
C ILE A 111 -4.21 -12.86 -1.57
N HIS A 112 -3.48 -13.73 -2.26
CA HIS A 112 -4.02 -14.47 -3.41
C HIS A 112 -5.26 -15.29 -3.05
N PHE A 113 -5.24 -15.97 -1.89
CA PHE A 113 -6.40 -16.72 -1.43
C PHE A 113 -7.52 -15.80 -0.93
N LEU A 114 -7.16 -14.67 -0.30
CA LEU A 114 -8.13 -13.65 0.13
C LEU A 114 -8.92 -13.12 -1.07
N GLU A 115 -8.24 -12.67 -2.12
CA GLU A 115 -8.86 -12.15 -3.34
C GLU A 115 -9.70 -13.21 -4.05
N TYR A 116 -9.15 -14.43 -4.18
CA TYR A 116 -9.84 -15.56 -4.79
C TYR A 116 -11.13 -15.94 -4.08
N SER A 117 -11.13 -15.95 -2.72
CA SER A 117 -12.25 -16.47 -1.94
C SER A 117 -13.31 -15.44 -1.60
N PHE A 118 -12.91 -14.17 -1.45
CA PHE A 118 -13.78 -13.10 -0.98
C PHE A 118 -14.02 -12.01 -2.03
N GLY A 119 -13.24 -12.00 -3.11
CA GLY A 119 -13.31 -10.97 -4.14
C GLY A 119 -12.71 -9.64 -3.71
N VAL A 120 -12.76 -8.67 -4.62
CA VAL A 120 -12.37 -7.27 -4.39
C VAL A 120 -13.58 -6.41 -4.68
N PHE A 121 -13.94 -5.52 -3.75
CA PHE A 121 -15.14 -4.70 -3.83
C PHE A 121 -14.80 -3.22 -3.79
N PHE A 122 -15.55 -2.43 -4.53
CA PHE A 122 -15.52 -0.98 -4.51
C PHE A 122 -16.82 -0.44 -3.92
N ALA A 123 -16.75 0.44 -2.95
CA ALA A 123 -17.93 1.07 -2.37
C ALA A 123 -18.53 2.08 -3.37
N LYS A 124 -19.85 2.05 -3.62
CA LYS A 124 -20.52 3.11 -4.36
C LYS A 124 -20.38 4.43 -3.61
N GLY A 125 -20.02 5.48 -4.33
CA GLY A 125 -19.59 6.76 -3.75
C GLY A 125 -18.14 6.78 -3.26
N GLY A 126 -17.36 5.70 -3.50
CA GLY A 126 -15.94 5.60 -3.20
C GLY A 126 -15.62 5.36 -1.71
N THR A 127 -14.36 5.47 -1.38
CA THR A 127 -13.89 5.36 0.02
C THR A 127 -14.44 6.48 0.90
N GLY A 128 -14.75 7.66 0.33
CA GLY A 128 -15.40 8.75 1.04
C GLY A 128 -16.74 8.35 1.65
N ALA A 129 -17.58 7.61 0.91
CA ALA A 129 -18.87 7.12 1.43
C ALA A 129 -18.71 6.17 2.64
N ILE A 130 -17.61 5.40 2.71
CA ILE A 130 -17.28 4.58 3.88
C ILE A 130 -16.93 5.48 5.07
N VAL A 131 -16.12 6.51 4.83
CA VAL A 131 -15.75 7.50 5.86
C VAL A 131 -16.98 8.19 6.39
N ASP A 132 -17.88 8.69 5.52
CA ASP A 132 -19.12 9.36 5.92
C ASP A 132 -20.04 8.44 6.74
N ALA A 133 -20.14 7.17 6.36
CA ALA A 133 -20.89 6.19 7.12
C ALA A 133 -20.31 5.94 8.53
N LEU A 134 -18.97 5.90 8.65
CA LEU A 134 -18.28 5.77 9.94
C LEU A 134 -18.45 7.03 10.79
N VAL A 135 -18.33 8.23 10.19
CA VAL A 135 -18.61 9.52 10.86
C VAL A 135 -20.02 9.54 11.42
N GLY A 136 -21.02 9.21 10.59
CA GLY A 136 -22.41 9.13 11.05
C GLY A 136 -22.64 8.10 12.16
N LEU A 137 -21.87 6.99 12.17
CA LEU A 137 -21.91 6.04 13.27
C LEU A 137 -21.33 6.65 14.56
N MET A 138 -20.18 7.32 14.46
CA MET A 138 -19.52 7.98 15.59
C MET A 138 -20.44 9.04 16.22
N GLU A 139 -21.06 9.89 15.40
CA GLU A 139 -22.00 10.91 15.87
C GLU A 139 -23.21 10.30 16.61
N ARG A 140 -23.79 9.21 16.09
CA ARG A 140 -24.87 8.48 16.79
C ARG A 140 -24.48 7.92 18.15
N HIS A 141 -23.17 7.63 18.34
CA HIS A 141 -22.62 7.21 19.62
C HIS A 141 -22.08 8.34 20.50
N GLY A 142 -22.36 9.60 20.12
CA GLY A 142 -21.97 10.77 20.89
C GLY A 142 -20.47 11.10 20.84
N VAL A 143 -19.74 10.58 19.84
CA VAL A 143 -18.33 10.93 19.63
C VAL A 143 -18.24 12.36 19.14
N ARG A 144 -17.43 13.16 19.82
CA ARG A 144 -17.14 14.54 19.39
C ARG A 144 -15.99 14.52 18.38
N LEU A 145 -16.26 14.97 17.17
CA LEU A 145 -15.25 15.18 16.14
C LEU A 145 -14.67 16.60 16.27
N MET A 146 -13.35 16.72 16.25
CA MET A 146 -12.64 18.00 16.33
C MET A 146 -11.77 18.16 15.08
N MET A 147 -12.41 18.56 13.98
CA MET A 147 -11.75 18.78 12.70
C MET A 147 -10.87 20.04 12.74
N GLY A 148 -9.81 20.06 11.92
CA GLY A 148 -8.89 21.20 11.86
C GLY A 148 -8.03 21.39 13.12
N GLN A 149 -7.96 20.39 14.00
CA GLN A 149 -7.18 20.43 15.22
C GLN A 149 -5.95 19.52 15.09
N THR A 150 -4.79 20.10 14.87
CA THR A 150 -3.55 19.34 14.75
C THR A 150 -2.96 19.08 16.14
N VAL A 151 -2.76 17.79 16.45
CA VAL A 151 -2.06 17.40 17.69
C VAL A 151 -0.56 17.54 17.47
N SER A 152 0.10 18.38 18.27
CA SER A 152 1.54 18.63 18.23
C SER A 152 2.34 17.64 19.06
N SER A 153 1.84 17.27 20.27
CA SER A 153 2.52 16.34 21.16
C SER A 153 1.57 15.64 22.12
N LEU A 154 2.02 14.52 22.68
CA LEU A 154 1.37 13.85 23.80
C LEU A 154 1.87 14.44 25.12
N HIS A 155 0.97 14.66 26.08
CA HIS A 155 1.32 15.04 27.43
C HIS A 155 1.49 13.79 28.30
N ILE A 156 2.69 13.62 28.85
CA ILE A 156 3.04 12.44 29.65
C ILE A 156 3.26 12.86 31.11
N GLU A 157 2.50 12.24 32.03
CA GLU A 157 2.69 12.38 33.47
C GLU A 157 2.88 11.00 34.10
N ASN A 158 3.93 10.86 34.93
CA ASN A 158 4.24 9.60 35.61
C ASN A 158 4.28 8.35 34.70
N GLY A 159 4.74 8.54 33.46
CA GLY A 159 4.83 7.46 32.47
C GLY A 159 3.51 7.08 31.78
N ALA A 160 2.44 7.83 31.97
CA ALA A 160 1.15 7.66 31.32
C ALA A 160 0.81 8.86 30.44
N ALA A 161 0.21 8.60 29.28
CA ALA A 161 -0.33 9.66 28.43
C ALA A 161 -1.69 10.11 29.01
N VAL A 162 -1.76 11.39 29.43
CA VAL A 162 -2.93 11.96 30.12
C VAL A 162 -3.62 13.07 29.34
N GLY A 163 -3.10 13.40 28.16
CA GLY A 163 -3.69 14.42 27.29
C GLY A 163 -2.86 14.68 26.05
N VAL A 164 -3.29 15.62 25.25
CA VAL A 164 -2.61 16.07 24.03
C VAL A 164 -2.50 17.58 24.00
N HIS A 165 -1.39 18.09 23.46
CA HIS A 165 -1.23 19.49 23.10
C HIS A 165 -1.55 19.68 21.63
N LEU A 166 -2.27 20.74 21.30
CA LEU A 166 -2.58 21.15 19.93
C LEU A 166 -1.56 22.20 19.44
N GLU A 167 -1.45 22.36 18.13
CA GLU A 167 -0.55 23.39 17.54
C GLU A 167 -0.96 24.82 17.89
N ASP A 168 -2.25 25.05 18.18
CA ASP A 168 -2.77 26.36 18.64
C ASP A 168 -2.48 26.68 20.13
N GLY A 169 -1.79 25.77 20.83
CA GLY A 169 -1.44 25.90 22.23
C GLY A 169 -2.47 25.35 23.22
N ASN A 170 -3.63 24.90 22.74
CA ASN A 170 -4.65 24.28 23.58
C ASN A 170 -4.21 22.91 24.10
N TYR A 171 -4.74 22.54 25.28
CA TYR A 171 -4.53 21.23 25.90
C TYR A 171 -5.88 20.49 26.05
N ILE A 172 -5.89 19.22 25.64
CA ILE A 172 -7.05 18.34 25.81
C ILE A 172 -6.66 17.19 26.73
N LYS A 173 -7.31 17.12 27.90
CA LYS A 173 -7.14 16.01 28.83
C LYS A 173 -7.89 14.77 28.33
N ALA A 174 -7.30 13.59 28.53
CA ALA A 174 -7.90 12.32 28.21
C ALA A 174 -7.44 11.24 29.19
N ASP A 175 -8.33 10.30 29.53
CA ASP A 175 -8.01 9.15 30.39
C ASP A 175 -7.30 8.04 29.61
N MET A 176 -7.52 7.99 28.29
CA MET A 176 -6.89 7.05 27.36
C MET A 176 -6.67 7.73 26.02
N ILE A 177 -5.53 7.49 25.41
CA ILE A 177 -5.19 8.01 24.07
C ILE A 177 -4.90 6.83 23.15
N VAL A 178 -5.62 6.80 22.01
CA VAL A 178 -5.38 5.88 20.90
C VAL A 178 -4.87 6.68 19.71
N SER A 179 -3.66 6.38 19.24
CA SER A 179 -3.07 7.04 18.10
C SER A 179 -3.00 6.10 16.90
N ASN A 180 -3.47 6.56 15.74
CA ASN A 180 -3.26 5.93 14.43
C ASN A 180 -2.29 6.74 13.56
N ALA A 181 -1.58 7.72 14.12
CA ALA A 181 -0.49 8.40 13.44
C ALA A 181 0.61 7.40 13.03
N ASP A 182 1.43 7.80 12.05
CA ASP A 182 2.62 7.01 11.68
C ASP A 182 3.48 6.73 12.93
N ALA A 183 3.71 5.45 13.23
CA ALA A 183 4.37 5.06 14.47
C ALA A 183 5.77 5.68 14.62
N PRO A 184 6.67 5.70 13.61
CA PRO A 184 7.92 6.46 13.70
C PRO A 184 7.72 7.94 14.00
N TYR A 185 6.74 8.61 13.36
CA TYR A 185 6.42 10.00 13.62
C TYR A 185 5.95 10.21 15.07
N LEU A 186 5.08 9.35 15.57
CA LEU A 186 4.62 9.38 16.97
C LEU A 186 5.81 9.38 17.95
N PHE A 187 6.72 8.40 17.80
CA PHE A 187 7.84 8.26 18.72
C PHE A 187 8.93 9.33 18.57
N THR A 188 9.10 9.90 17.38
CA THR A 188 10.19 10.88 17.14
C THR A 188 9.75 12.32 17.28
N SER A 189 8.47 12.62 17.02
CA SER A 189 7.97 13.99 16.92
C SER A 189 6.92 14.34 17.98
N MET A 190 6.08 13.37 18.38
CA MET A 190 4.98 13.64 19.30
C MET A 190 5.31 13.31 20.76
N LEU A 191 6.52 12.82 21.07
CA LEU A 191 7.01 12.49 22.41
C LEU A 191 8.35 13.19 22.69
N PRO A 192 8.45 14.55 22.57
CA PRO A 192 9.74 15.26 22.61
C PRO A 192 10.46 15.11 23.96
N ASP A 193 9.72 15.05 25.07
CA ASP A 193 10.28 15.02 26.43
C ASP A 193 10.40 13.60 27.01
N VAL A 194 10.08 12.57 26.20
CA VAL A 194 10.09 11.19 26.67
C VAL A 194 11.40 10.49 26.29
N LYS A 195 12.13 10.00 27.28
CA LYS A 195 13.30 9.15 27.06
C LYS A 195 12.83 7.75 26.61
N LEU A 196 12.80 7.53 25.31
CA LEU A 196 12.41 6.25 24.73
C LEU A 196 13.31 5.10 25.19
N PRO A 197 12.75 3.90 25.45
CA PRO A 197 13.51 2.69 25.73
C PRO A 197 14.57 2.40 24.64
N LEU A 198 15.71 1.82 25.05
CA LEU A 198 16.81 1.50 24.14
C LEU A 198 16.35 0.66 22.94
N MET A 199 15.48 -0.32 23.16
CA MET A 199 14.93 -1.17 22.10
C MET A 199 14.11 -0.36 21.08
N THR A 200 13.26 0.57 21.51
CA THR A 200 12.47 1.44 20.63
C THR A 200 13.39 2.34 19.81
N ARG A 201 14.41 2.93 20.44
CA ARG A 201 15.42 3.74 19.73
C ARG A 201 16.18 2.93 18.69
N ALA A 202 16.58 1.69 19.02
CA ALA A 202 17.25 0.79 18.08
C ALA A 202 16.35 0.42 16.90
N LYS A 203 15.06 0.13 17.15
CA LYS A 203 14.08 -0.13 16.10
C LYS A 203 13.90 1.08 15.17
N LEU A 204 13.78 2.30 15.72
CA LEU A 204 13.67 3.52 14.92
C LEU A 204 14.91 3.75 14.05
N ALA A 205 16.11 3.57 14.62
CA ALA A 205 17.37 3.77 13.90
C ALA A 205 17.57 2.76 12.74
N GLN A 206 17.07 1.53 12.90
CA GLN A 206 17.19 0.46 11.93
C GLN A 206 15.94 0.31 11.03
N ALA A 207 14.95 1.19 11.17
CA ALA A 207 13.71 1.09 10.43
C ALA A 207 13.92 1.28 8.93
N HIS A 208 13.42 0.33 8.15
CA HIS A 208 13.25 0.42 6.72
C HIS A 208 11.83 0.89 6.41
N TYR A 209 11.73 1.90 5.59
CA TYR A 209 10.45 2.50 5.20
C TYR A 209 10.02 1.98 3.83
N SER A 210 8.70 1.99 3.60
CA SER A 210 8.14 1.69 2.30
C SER A 210 8.60 2.67 1.23
N MET A 211 8.30 2.38 -0.03
CA MET A 211 8.45 3.36 -1.09
C MET A 211 7.63 4.62 -0.81
N GLY A 212 7.99 5.72 -1.43
CA GLY A 212 7.14 6.88 -1.62
C GLY A 212 6.14 6.64 -2.74
N LEU A 213 5.15 7.50 -2.83
CA LEU A 213 4.14 7.46 -3.89
C LEU A 213 4.11 8.80 -4.61
N PHE A 214 4.12 8.73 -5.94
CA PHE A 214 3.67 9.82 -6.78
C PHE A 214 2.26 9.48 -7.25
N VAL A 215 1.30 10.33 -6.96
CA VAL A 215 -0.10 10.09 -7.33
C VAL A 215 -0.59 11.21 -8.23
N LEU A 216 -0.92 10.87 -9.48
CA LEU A 216 -1.48 11.80 -10.46
C LEU A 216 -2.99 11.60 -10.53
N TYR A 217 -3.74 12.65 -10.30
CA TYR A 217 -5.20 12.70 -10.47
C TYR A 217 -5.52 13.47 -11.74
N PHE A 218 -6.46 12.98 -12.56
CA PHE A 218 -6.89 13.69 -13.74
C PHE A 218 -8.32 13.34 -14.19
N GLY A 219 -8.97 14.29 -14.82
CA GLY A 219 -10.26 14.11 -15.49
C GLY A 219 -10.11 14.25 -17.00
N THR A 220 -10.93 13.50 -17.76
CA THR A 220 -10.93 13.52 -19.23
C THR A 220 -12.29 13.90 -19.79
N LYS A 221 -12.30 14.58 -20.94
CA LYS A 221 -13.54 14.94 -21.67
C LYS A 221 -14.07 13.82 -22.58
N ARG A 222 -13.63 12.58 -22.38
CA ARG A 222 -14.13 11.37 -23.05
C ARG A 222 -14.06 10.18 -22.08
N THR A 223 -14.82 9.11 -22.39
CA THR A 223 -14.73 7.83 -21.69
C THR A 223 -13.75 6.88 -22.36
N TYR A 224 -13.19 5.96 -21.57
CA TYR A 224 -12.28 4.88 -21.99
C TYR A 224 -12.88 3.54 -21.54
N ASP A 225 -13.98 3.13 -22.17
CA ASP A 225 -14.82 2.01 -21.71
C ASP A 225 -14.11 0.65 -21.72
N GLU A 226 -13.05 0.53 -22.52
CA GLU A 226 -12.18 -0.65 -22.58
C GLU A 226 -11.19 -0.77 -21.39
N VAL A 227 -11.05 0.30 -20.57
CA VAL A 227 -10.14 0.28 -19.43
C VAL A 227 -10.87 -0.20 -18.19
N ALA A 228 -10.35 -1.25 -17.57
CA ALA A 228 -10.90 -1.81 -16.33
C ALA A 228 -10.82 -0.83 -15.16
N HIS A 229 -11.60 -1.10 -14.10
CA HIS A 229 -11.58 -0.32 -12.86
C HIS A 229 -10.16 -0.22 -12.26
N HIS A 230 -9.42 -1.31 -12.31
CA HIS A 230 -8.02 -1.39 -11.89
C HIS A 230 -7.17 -1.92 -13.04
N THR A 231 -6.13 -1.19 -13.40
CA THR A 231 -5.18 -1.62 -14.44
C THR A 231 -3.76 -1.40 -13.93
N ILE A 232 -2.92 -2.42 -14.06
CA ILE A 232 -1.51 -2.31 -13.69
C ILE A 232 -0.67 -2.37 -14.96
N ILE A 233 0.12 -1.35 -15.19
CA ILE A 233 1.09 -1.27 -16.27
C ILE A 233 2.45 -1.57 -15.64
N MET A 234 3.09 -2.65 -16.07
CA MET A 234 4.41 -3.04 -15.57
C MET A 234 5.49 -2.51 -16.47
N GLY A 235 6.51 -1.89 -15.87
CA GLY A 235 7.74 -1.54 -16.54
C GLY A 235 8.48 -2.76 -17.08
N GLU A 236 9.40 -2.53 -18.00
CA GLU A 236 10.16 -3.60 -18.66
C GLU A 236 11.11 -4.28 -17.67
N SER A 237 11.79 -3.51 -16.83
CA SER A 237 12.85 -3.94 -15.91
C SER A 237 12.35 -4.13 -14.47
N TYR A 238 11.31 -4.96 -14.27
CA TYR A 238 10.57 -5.11 -13.01
C TYR A 238 11.46 -5.20 -11.75
N GLN A 239 12.47 -6.09 -11.73
CA GLN A 239 13.35 -6.28 -10.57
C GLN A 239 14.30 -5.10 -10.37
N GLU A 240 14.84 -4.55 -11.46
CA GLU A 240 15.76 -3.42 -11.41
C GLU A 240 15.07 -2.16 -10.93
N LEU A 241 13.89 -1.85 -11.46
CA LEU A 241 13.04 -0.75 -11.02
C LEU A 241 12.77 -0.81 -9.50
N LEU A 242 12.39 -1.98 -8.98
CA LEU A 242 12.14 -2.13 -7.55
C LEU A 242 13.44 -2.03 -6.73
N THR A 243 14.57 -2.47 -7.27
CA THR A 243 15.88 -2.25 -6.64
C THR A 243 16.23 -0.77 -6.57
N ASP A 244 15.95 -0.02 -7.62
CA ASP A 244 16.18 1.43 -7.68
C ASP A 244 15.30 2.17 -6.65
N ILE A 245 14.02 1.84 -6.58
CA ILE A 245 13.09 2.47 -5.66
C ILE A 245 13.43 2.16 -4.19
N PHE A 246 13.64 0.89 -3.86
CA PHE A 246 13.76 0.46 -2.45
C PHE A 246 15.18 0.51 -1.90
N HIS A 247 16.21 0.26 -2.73
CA HIS A 247 17.59 0.12 -2.28
C HIS A 247 18.50 1.26 -2.74
N ARG A 248 18.60 1.52 -4.06
CA ARG A 248 19.48 2.55 -4.61
C ARG A 248 18.95 3.97 -4.36
N LYS A 249 17.65 4.12 -4.18
CA LYS A 249 16.97 5.42 -3.95
C LYS A 249 17.14 6.38 -5.12
N VAL A 250 16.99 5.88 -6.34
CA VAL A 250 17.05 6.68 -7.57
C VAL A 250 15.72 6.61 -8.31
N LEU A 251 15.33 7.71 -8.94
CA LEU A 251 14.20 7.77 -9.85
C LEU A 251 14.62 7.17 -11.19
N ASN A 252 13.82 6.24 -11.72
CA ASN A 252 14.10 5.54 -12.97
C ASN A 252 13.15 6.02 -14.06
N ASP A 253 13.64 6.00 -15.32
CA ASP A 253 12.80 6.31 -16.49
C ASP A 253 11.81 5.18 -16.82
N ASP A 254 12.10 3.94 -16.42
CA ASP A 254 11.14 2.83 -16.51
C ASP A 254 10.18 2.91 -15.32
N VAL A 255 8.88 3.05 -15.56
CA VAL A 255 7.86 3.21 -14.51
C VAL A 255 6.86 2.07 -14.55
N SER A 256 6.47 1.62 -13.37
CA SER A 256 5.28 0.76 -13.19
C SER A 256 4.15 1.60 -12.63
N LEU A 257 2.95 1.46 -13.18
CA LEU A 257 1.82 2.31 -12.86
C LEU A 257 0.62 1.47 -12.41
N TYR A 258 -0.07 1.93 -11.40
CA TYR A 258 -1.41 1.47 -11.07
C TYR A 258 -2.40 2.56 -11.48
N LEU A 259 -3.27 2.25 -12.44
CA LEU A 259 -4.34 3.12 -12.93
C LEU A 259 -5.66 2.69 -12.31
N HIS A 260 -6.36 3.64 -11.70
CA HIS A 260 -7.69 3.47 -11.14
C HIS A 260 -8.71 4.32 -11.90
N ARG A 261 -9.77 3.67 -12.40
CA ARG A 261 -10.88 4.28 -13.11
C ARG A 261 -12.18 4.03 -12.34
N PRO A 262 -12.56 4.85 -11.35
CA PRO A 262 -13.77 4.63 -10.54
C PRO A 262 -15.05 4.70 -11.38
N THR A 263 -15.07 5.47 -12.46
CA THR A 263 -16.20 5.60 -13.39
C THR A 263 -16.59 4.29 -14.08
N ALA A 264 -15.68 3.30 -14.14
CA ALA A 264 -16.00 1.94 -14.60
C ALA A 264 -17.03 1.22 -13.71
N THR A 265 -17.16 1.61 -12.44
CA THR A 265 -18.12 1.01 -11.48
C THR A 265 -19.19 1.98 -11.06
N ASP A 266 -18.88 3.27 -10.93
CA ASP A 266 -19.79 4.32 -10.47
C ASP A 266 -19.61 5.56 -11.33
N THR A 267 -20.53 5.78 -12.26
CA THR A 267 -20.48 6.90 -13.21
C THR A 267 -20.64 8.27 -12.55
N SER A 268 -21.02 8.34 -11.27
CA SER A 268 -21.13 9.61 -10.54
C SER A 268 -19.79 10.30 -10.26
N PHE A 269 -18.67 9.62 -10.50
CA PHE A 269 -17.32 10.17 -10.34
C PHE A 269 -16.86 11.12 -11.46
N ALA A 270 -17.67 11.28 -12.52
CA ALA A 270 -17.40 12.24 -13.59
C ALA A 270 -18.70 12.75 -14.21
N PRO A 271 -18.69 13.92 -14.90
CA PRO A 271 -19.82 14.37 -15.71
C PRO A 271 -20.12 13.37 -16.85
N PRO A 272 -21.36 13.36 -17.39
CA PRO A 272 -21.71 12.49 -18.51
C PRO A 272 -20.72 12.64 -19.70
N GLY A 273 -20.25 11.52 -20.22
CA GLY A 273 -19.28 11.47 -21.33
C GLY A 273 -17.83 11.76 -20.92
N CYS A 274 -17.55 11.87 -19.63
CA CYS A 274 -16.24 12.09 -19.06
C CYS A 274 -15.80 10.89 -18.20
N ASP A 275 -14.50 10.78 -17.97
CA ASP A 275 -13.92 9.85 -16.99
C ASP A 275 -13.09 10.59 -15.94
N SER A 276 -12.92 9.98 -14.79
CA SER A 276 -11.95 10.39 -13.77
C SER A 276 -11.00 9.25 -13.47
N PHE A 277 -9.76 9.62 -13.19
CA PHE A 277 -8.67 8.66 -12.92
C PHE A 277 -7.80 9.13 -11.78
N TYR A 278 -7.15 8.18 -11.11
CA TYR A 278 -5.86 8.44 -10.51
C TYR A 278 -4.85 7.36 -10.92
N VAL A 279 -3.58 7.77 -10.95
CA VAL A 279 -2.45 6.90 -11.23
C VAL A 279 -1.50 6.95 -10.07
N LEU A 280 -1.16 5.79 -9.56
CA LEU A 280 -0.15 5.65 -8.53
C LEU A 280 1.13 5.11 -9.18
N CYS A 281 2.21 5.84 -9.02
CA CYS A 281 3.56 5.46 -9.42
C CYS A 281 4.41 5.27 -8.15
N PRO A 282 4.90 4.06 -7.84
CA PRO A 282 5.85 3.89 -6.75
C PRO A 282 7.17 4.56 -7.10
N VAL A 283 7.68 5.35 -6.17
CA VAL A 283 8.92 6.13 -6.29
C VAL A 283 9.77 5.99 -5.02
N PRO A 284 11.05 6.38 -5.02
CA PRO A 284 11.82 6.46 -3.78
C PRO A 284 11.17 7.40 -2.76
N ASN A 285 11.23 7.05 -1.48
CA ASN A 285 10.83 7.95 -0.41
C ASN A 285 11.89 9.05 -0.17
N LEU A 286 11.61 10.03 0.68
CA LEU A 286 12.46 11.21 0.94
C LEU A 286 13.82 10.89 1.62
N LYS A 287 14.22 9.62 1.73
CA LYS A 287 15.61 9.25 1.98
C LYS A 287 16.46 9.33 0.70
N ALA A 288 15.83 9.49 -0.46
CA ALA A 288 16.47 9.84 -1.71
C ALA A 288 16.65 11.36 -1.79
N ASP A 289 17.73 11.79 -2.41
CA ASP A 289 17.99 13.20 -2.71
C ASP A 289 17.34 13.54 -4.07
N ILE A 290 16.01 13.71 -4.08
CA ILE A 290 15.21 14.03 -5.26
C ILE A 290 14.51 15.36 -5.02
N ASP A 291 14.75 16.32 -5.91
CA ASP A 291 14.04 17.60 -5.92
C ASP A 291 12.65 17.45 -6.57
N TRP A 292 11.64 17.20 -5.75
CA TRP A 292 10.27 16.99 -6.21
C TRP A 292 9.63 18.23 -6.84
N GLN A 293 10.16 19.44 -6.59
CA GLN A 293 9.69 20.65 -7.28
C GLN A 293 10.07 20.64 -8.78
N GLN A 294 11.22 20.03 -9.11
CA GLN A 294 11.67 19.91 -10.48
C GLN A 294 11.24 18.60 -11.14
N GLU A 295 11.29 17.48 -10.39
CA GLU A 295 11.03 16.16 -10.96
C GLU A 295 9.54 15.82 -11.05
N GLY A 296 8.68 16.51 -10.26
CA GLY A 296 7.24 16.24 -10.24
C GLY A 296 6.57 16.43 -11.59
N GLU A 297 6.78 17.56 -12.26
CA GLU A 297 6.21 17.84 -13.59
C GLU A 297 6.78 16.90 -14.68
N LYS A 298 8.07 16.57 -14.59
CA LYS A 298 8.71 15.65 -15.56
C LYS A 298 8.08 14.26 -15.45
N LEU A 299 7.90 13.76 -14.22
CA LEU A 299 7.28 12.46 -13.99
C LEU A 299 5.81 12.45 -14.38
N GLN A 300 5.06 13.53 -14.12
CA GLN A 300 3.69 13.69 -14.62
C GLN A 300 3.62 13.53 -16.13
N ASN A 301 4.46 14.26 -16.87
CA ASN A 301 4.49 14.22 -18.33
C ASN A 301 4.86 12.83 -18.85
N GLN A 302 5.82 12.17 -18.20
CA GLN A 302 6.22 10.80 -18.51
C GLN A 302 5.08 9.80 -18.29
N ILE A 303 4.33 9.91 -17.18
CA ILE A 303 3.16 9.08 -16.88
C ILE A 303 2.08 9.29 -17.94
N ILE A 304 1.73 10.54 -18.28
CA ILE A 304 0.73 10.86 -19.29
C ILE A 304 1.13 10.28 -20.65
N ALA A 305 2.38 10.46 -21.07
CA ALA A 305 2.89 9.90 -22.30
C ALA A 305 2.88 8.37 -22.32
N THR A 306 3.20 7.73 -21.19
CA THR A 306 3.17 6.25 -21.07
C THR A 306 1.75 5.72 -21.17
N LEU A 307 0.79 6.33 -20.48
CA LEU A 307 -0.62 5.97 -20.54
C LEU A 307 -1.20 6.17 -21.94
N GLY A 308 -0.84 7.31 -22.59
CA GLY A 308 -1.29 7.62 -23.96
C GLY A 308 -0.79 6.61 -24.99
N ARG A 309 0.39 6.04 -24.81
CA ARG A 309 0.95 5.00 -25.67
C ARG A 309 0.43 3.59 -25.37
N THR A 310 -0.12 3.35 -24.20
CA THR A 310 -0.49 2.01 -23.75
C THR A 310 -2.00 1.80 -23.67
N VAL A 311 -2.65 2.36 -22.66
CA VAL A 311 -4.05 2.04 -22.30
C VAL A 311 -5.03 3.19 -22.52
N LEU A 312 -4.55 4.44 -22.67
CA LEU A 312 -5.39 5.64 -22.84
C LEU A 312 -5.02 6.42 -24.12
N PRO A 313 -5.25 5.86 -25.33
CA PRO A 313 -4.82 6.53 -26.57
C PRO A 313 -5.45 7.93 -26.69
N GLY A 314 -4.61 8.94 -27.05
CA GLY A 314 -5.02 10.34 -27.14
C GLY A 314 -5.26 11.03 -25.80
N LEU A 315 -4.71 10.51 -24.71
CA LEU A 315 -4.93 11.02 -23.35
C LEU A 315 -4.60 12.53 -23.24
N GLU A 316 -3.45 12.95 -23.72
CA GLU A 316 -2.96 14.33 -23.58
C GLU A 316 -3.96 15.37 -24.08
N GLU A 317 -4.66 15.09 -25.20
CA GLU A 317 -5.67 15.98 -25.79
C GLU A 317 -7.00 15.97 -25.05
N THR A 318 -7.22 14.99 -24.17
CA THR A 318 -8.51 14.79 -23.51
C THR A 318 -8.52 15.22 -22.05
N ILE A 319 -7.37 15.43 -21.42
CA ILE A 319 -7.28 15.92 -20.04
C ILE A 319 -7.89 17.31 -19.93
N VAL A 320 -8.78 17.49 -18.96
CA VAL A 320 -9.43 18.77 -18.66
C VAL A 320 -8.96 19.39 -17.34
N SER A 321 -8.50 18.54 -16.43
CA SER A 321 -7.90 18.97 -15.16
C SER A 321 -6.97 17.88 -14.64
N ASN A 322 -5.91 18.27 -13.97
CA ASN A 322 -5.04 17.35 -13.27
C ASN A 322 -4.34 18.03 -12.09
N PHE A 323 -3.90 17.23 -11.14
CA PHE A 323 -2.94 17.61 -10.10
C PHE A 323 -2.20 16.35 -9.64
N PHE A 324 -1.07 16.52 -8.99
CA PHE A 324 -0.31 15.40 -8.44
C PHE A 324 0.11 15.64 -7.00
N MET A 325 0.40 14.55 -6.32
CA MET A 325 1.01 14.51 -4.99
C MET A 325 2.32 13.74 -5.05
N THR A 326 3.31 14.26 -4.35
CA THR A 326 4.68 13.71 -4.25
C THR A 326 4.94 13.14 -2.85
N PRO A 327 6.05 12.44 -2.62
CA PRO A 327 6.43 12.06 -1.25
C PRO A 327 6.58 13.24 -0.28
N ALA A 328 6.85 14.46 -0.76
CA ALA A 328 6.89 15.65 0.08
C ALA A 328 5.49 15.98 0.63
N ASP A 329 4.46 15.92 -0.22
CA ASP A 329 3.07 16.13 0.19
C ASP A 329 2.60 15.05 1.19
N PHE A 330 2.99 13.79 0.98
CA PHE A 330 2.70 12.72 1.94
C PHE A 330 3.34 12.97 3.31
N LYS A 331 4.54 13.55 3.37
CA LYS A 331 5.17 13.94 4.62
C LYS A 331 4.44 15.11 5.28
N ASP A 332 4.09 16.13 4.51
CA ASP A 332 3.58 17.39 5.05
C ASP A 332 2.09 17.30 5.40
N ASP A 333 1.26 16.66 4.54
CA ASP A 333 -0.19 16.54 4.74
C ASP A 333 -0.56 15.38 5.67
N TYR A 334 0.12 14.23 5.55
CA TYR A 334 -0.23 13.02 6.32
C TYR A 334 0.75 12.73 7.46
N ARG A 335 1.77 13.58 7.68
CA ARG A 335 2.81 13.35 8.69
C ARG A 335 3.52 12.01 8.54
N SER A 336 3.59 11.48 7.31
CA SER A 336 4.25 10.22 7.03
C SER A 336 5.77 10.38 7.07
N MET A 337 6.43 9.59 7.90
CA MET A 337 7.88 9.66 8.05
C MET A 337 8.58 9.40 6.71
N PHE A 338 9.43 10.33 6.28
CA PHE A 338 10.11 10.32 4.97
C PHE A 338 9.18 10.27 3.75
N GLY A 339 7.92 10.70 3.88
CA GLY A 339 6.95 10.64 2.78
C GLY A 339 6.70 9.21 2.28
N ALA A 340 6.90 8.22 3.13
CA ALA A 340 6.65 6.82 2.81
C ALA A 340 5.15 6.57 2.67
N GLY A 341 4.71 5.95 1.57
CA GLY A 341 3.29 5.74 1.30
C GLY A 341 2.60 4.80 2.30
N PHE A 342 3.35 3.94 2.99
CA PHE A 342 2.83 2.90 3.89
C PHE A 342 3.62 2.78 5.21
N SER A 343 4.25 3.88 5.67
CA SER A 343 5.09 3.87 6.87
C SER A 343 6.27 2.88 6.76
N ILE A 344 6.52 2.04 7.76
CA ILE A 344 7.61 1.05 7.75
C ILE A 344 7.29 -0.10 6.79
N ALA A 345 8.32 -0.56 6.05
CA ALA A 345 8.19 -1.67 5.11
C ALA A 345 7.80 -2.99 5.82
N PRO A 346 6.97 -3.84 5.18
CA PRO A 346 6.47 -5.08 5.78
C PRO A 346 7.50 -6.21 5.74
N LEU A 347 8.69 -5.94 6.23
CA LEU A 347 9.77 -6.93 6.36
C LEU A 347 9.53 -7.84 7.55
N PHE A 348 10.01 -9.08 7.48
CA PHE A 348 9.88 -10.02 8.59
C PHE A 348 10.36 -9.45 9.94
N ARG A 349 11.51 -8.75 9.92
CA ARG A 349 12.12 -8.13 11.11
C ARG A 349 11.38 -6.89 11.63
N GLN A 350 10.34 -6.44 10.93
CA GLN A 350 9.52 -5.27 11.27
C GLN A 350 8.05 -5.62 11.41
N SER A 351 7.70 -6.91 11.37
CA SER A 351 6.33 -7.41 11.44
C SER A 351 6.07 -8.13 12.76
N ALA A 352 4.80 -8.30 13.11
CA ALA A 352 4.35 -9.01 14.30
C ALA A 352 5.04 -8.48 15.59
N TRP A 353 5.69 -9.31 16.36
CA TRP A 353 6.37 -8.93 17.60
C TRP A 353 7.51 -7.92 17.40
N PHE A 354 8.11 -7.86 16.19
CA PHE A 354 9.18 -6.91 15.90
C PHE A 354 8.69 -5.47 15.66
N ARG A 355 7.38 -5.23 15.62
CA ARG A 355 6.79 -3.89 15.53
C ARG A 355 7.13 -3.06 16.78
N PHE A 356 6.81 -1.76 16.73
CA PHE A 356 6.86 -0.90 17.90
C PHE A 356 5.84 -1.39 18.94
N HIS A 357 6.22 -1.31 20.22
CA HIS A 357 5.36 -1.60 21.36
C HIS A 357 5.18 -0.33 22.18
N ASN A 358 4.03 -0.21 22.81
CA ASN A 358 3.72 0.87 23.75
C ASN A 358 4.50 0.70 25.04
#